data_f96d9b98a121f75ec1dc3ef62e12cc0a
#
_entry.id   f96d9b98a121f75ec1dc3ef62e12cc0a
#
_cell.length_a   1.000
_cell.length_b   1.000
_cell.length_c   1.000
_cell.angle_alpha   90.00
_cell.angle_beta   90.00
_cell.angle_gamma   90.00
#
_symmetry.space_group_name_H-M   'P 1'
#
loop_
_entity.id
_entity.type
_entity.pdbx_description
1 polymer ?
#
loop_
_entity_poly.entity_id
_entity_poly.type
_entity_poly.pdbx_seq_one_letter_code
_entity_poly.pdbx_strand_id
1 'polypeptide(L)'
;ETQWNNMHRPCALYMDTTKNDPVCFIGELGPGFGVNKEAPNLGNRVDIYDKKGKRLARLGDIHAGEKAGQFIAPHGLAIDSRGDIYVGEVSWTIMGQHLKPPRELRSLQKLKKLN
;
A
#
# COMPACT_ATOMS: atom_id res chain seq x y z
N GLU A 1 -23.33 3.70 -9.09
CA GLU A 1 -22.38 3.34 -8.04
C GLU A 1 -21.67 2.03 -8.39
N THR A 2 -20.40 1.94 -8.05
CA THR A 2 -19.58 0.75 -8.26
C THR A 2 -18.96 0.34 -6.93
N GLN A 3 -18.95 -0.95 -6.63
CA GLN A 3 -18.31 -1.50 -5.44
C GLN A 3 -17.17 -2.42 -5.85
N TRP A 4 -16.04 -2.29 -5.18
CA TRP A 4 -14.86 -3.13 -5.40
C TRP A 4 -14.58 -3.95 -4.14
N ASN A 5 -14.62 -5.26 -4.27
CA ASN A 5 -14.61 -6.19 -3.13
C ASN A 5 -13.25 -6.90 -2.93
N ASN A 6 -12.26 -6.59 -3.78
CA ASN A 6 -10.97 -7.28 -3.79
C ASN A 6 -9.88 -6.48 -3.04
N MET A 7 -10.23 -5.99 -1.85
CA MET A 7 -9.32 -5.21 -1.02
C MET A 7 -9.41 -5.64 0.43
N HIS A 8 -8.27 -5.64 1.11
CA HIS A 8 -8.20 -5.94 2.53
C HIS A 8 -7.69 -4.73 3.31
N ARG A 9 -8.54 -4.16 4.16
CA ARG A 9 -8.24 -2.98 4.98
C ARG A 9 -7.68 -1.81 4.16
N PRO A 10 -8.36 -1.37 3.09
CA PRO A 10 -7.94 -0.19 2.34
C PRO A 10 -8.00 1.04 3.27
N CYS A 11 -6.92 1.78 3.37
CA CYS A 11 -6.83 2.93 4.27
C CYS A 11 -6.20 4.17 3.63
N ALA A 12 -5.57 4.02 2.48
CA ALA A 12 -5.02 5.12 1.71
C ALA A 12 -5.62 5.13 0.31
N LEU A 13 -5.98 6.31 -0.15
CA LEU A 13 -6.59 6.51 -1.46
C LEU A 13 -6.01 7.75 -2.12
N TYR A 14 -5.57 7.62 -3.36
CA TYR A 14 -5.23 8.73 -4.23
C TYR A 14 -5.83 8.51 -5.62
N MET A 15 -6.55 9.50 -6.13
CA MET A 15 -7.11 9.47 -7.47
C MET A 15 -6.31 10.39 -8.40
N ASP A 16 -5.60 9.82 -9.36
CA ASP A 16 -4.95 10.59 -10.42
C ASP A 16 -5.96 10.89 -11.52
N THR A 17 -6.40 12.14 -11.56
CA THR A 17 -7.34 12.68 -12.55
C THR A 17 -6.66 13.50 -13.63
N THR A 18 -5.34 13.54 -13.67
CA THR A 18 -4.58 14.35 -14.65
C THR A 18 -4.63 13.77 -16.07
N LYS A 19 -5.07 12.52 -16.19
CA LYS A 19 -5.24 11.81 -17.47
C LYS A 19 -6.71 11.65 -17.81
N ASN A 20 -7.00 11.45 -19.09
CA ASN A 20 -8.35 11.20 -19.58
C ASN A 20 -8.99 9.94 -18.95
N ASP A 21 -8.16 8.96 -18.59
CA ASP A 21 -8.58 7.78 -17.85
C ASP A 21 -8.00 7.86 -16.43
N PRO A 22 -8.83 8.25 -15.44
CA PRO A 22 -8.41 8.32 -14.06
C PRO A 22 -7.93 6.98 -13.52
N VAL A 23 -6.90 7.04 -12.69
CA VAL A 23 -6.28 5.88 -12.05
C VAL A 23 -6.34 6.03 -10.54
N CYS A 24 -6.80 4.99 -9.86
CA CYS A 24 -6.94 4.96 -8.41
C CYS A 24 -5.82 4.15 -7.78
N PHE A 25 -5.08 4.78 -6.87
CA PHE A 25 -4.04 4.14 -6.06
C PHE A 25 -4.62 3.87 -4.67
N ILE A 26 -4.50 2.64 -4.20
CA ILE A 26 -5.07 2.21 -2.92
C ILE A 26 -4.00 1.52 -2.09
N GLY A 27 -3.75 2.08 -0.90
CA GLY A 27 -2.88 1.47 0.10
C GLY A 27 -3.66 0.53 1.00
N GLU A 28 -3.21 -0.71 1.11
CA GLU A 28 -3.80 -1.73 1.96
C GLU A 28 -2.88 -1.99 3.16
N LEU A 29 -3.44 -1.85 4.36
CA LEU A 29 -2.71 -1.93 5.61
C LEU A 29 -2.20 -3.35 5.93
N GLY A 30 -2.76 -4.34 5.27
CA GLY A 30 -2.44 -5.73 5.52
C GLY A 30 -3.17 -6.35 6.72
N PRO A 31 -2.89 -7.64 7.04
CA PRO A 31 -3.56 -8.35 8.10
C PRO A 31 -3.18 -7.77 9.47
N GLY A 32 -4.17 -7.21 10.18
CA GLY A 32 -3.96 -6.56 11.47
C GLY A 32 -4.28 -7.45 12.68
N PHE A 33 -4.91 -8.58 12.44
CA PHE A 33 -5.34 -9.50 13.50
C PHE A 33 -4.65 -10.85 13.39
N GLY A 34 -4.37 -11.49 14.52
CA GLY A 34 -3.70 -12.78 14.56
C GLY A 34 -4.39 -13.86 13.72
N VAL A 35 -5.71 -13.81 13.67
CA VAL A 35 -6.53 -14.79 12.94
C VAL A 35 -6.37 -14.77 11.42
N ASN A 36 -5.90 -13.67 10.85
CA ASN A 36 -5.76 -13.55 9.39
C ASN A 36 -4.34 -13.29 8.93
N LYS A 37 -3.35 -13.39 9.81
CA LYS A 37 -1.92 -13.21 9.44
C LYS A 37 -1.45 -14.20 8.41
N GLU A 38 -1.94 -15.41 8.46
CA GLU A 38 -1.58 -16.49 7.54
C GLU A 38 -2.52 -16.61 6.34
N ALA A 39 -3.54 -15.75 6.25
CA ALA A 39 -4.45 -15.79 5.13
C ALA A 39 -3.75 -15.33 3.84
N PRO A 40 -3.91 -16.06 2.73
CA PRO A 40 -3.27 -15.71 1.47
C PRO A 40 -3.82 -14.41 0.89
N ASN A 41 -3.00 -13.69 0.15
CA ASN A 41 -3.37 -12.46 -0.57
C ASN A 41 -3.84 -11.29 0.30
N LEU A 42 -3.63 -11.35 1.60
CA LEU A 42 -3.85 -10.22 2.50
C LEU A 42 -2.51 -9.52 2.71
N GLY A 43 -2.15 -8.67 1.77
CA GLY A 43 -0.83 -8.08 1.75
C GLY A 43 -0.78 -6.64 2.22
N ASN A 44 0.39 -6.26 2.64
CA ASN A 44 0.85 -4.91 2.86
C ASN A 44 1.26 -4.37 1.49
N ARG A 45 0.37 -3.69 0.79
CA ARG A 45 0.53 -3.42 -0.63
C ARG A 45 -0.11 -2.11 -1.08
N VAL A 46 0.26 -1.69 -2.28
CA VAL A 46 -0.41 -0.61 -3.01
C VAL A 46 -0.96 -1.21 -4.30
N ASP A 47 -2.26 -1.18 -4.46
CA ASP A 47 -2.94 -1.59 -5.68
C ASP A 47 -3.31 -0.38 -6.55
N ILE A 48 -3.23 -0.56 -7.85
CA ILE A 48 -3.57 0.46 -8.84
C ILE A 48 -4.72 -0.06 -9.69
N TYR A 49 -5.82 0.69 -9.74
CA TYR A 49 -7.04 0.35 -10.45
C TYR A 49 -7.41 1.40 -11.48
N ASP A 50 -8.06 0.97 -12.54
CA ASP A 50 -8.75 1.88 -13.46
C ASP A 50 -10.12 2.31 -12.87
N LYS A 51 -10.77 3.26 -13.54
CA LYS A 51 -12.10 3.75 -13.14
C LYS A 51 -13.21 2.70 -13.15
N LYS A 52 -13.00 1.56 -13.79
CA LYS A 52 -13.96 0.43 -13.86
C LYS A 52 -13.68 -0.61 -12.77
N GLY A 53 -12.67 -0.42 -11.94
CA GLY A 53 -12.30 -1.37 -10.89
C GLY A 53 -11.42 -2.53 -11.38
N LYS A 54 -10.86 -2.44 -12.59
CA LYS A 54 -9.87 -3.40 -13.06
C LYS A 54 -8.51 -3.06 -12.46
N ARG A 55 -7.90 -4.03 -11.77
CA ARG A 55 -6.55 -3.87 -11.24
C ARG A 55 -5.54 -3.81 -12.39
N LEU A 56 -4.78 -2.73 -12.44
CA LEU A 56 -3.73 -2.48 -13.42
C LEU A 56 -2.37 -2.96 -12.93
N ALA A 57 -2.11 -2.80 -11.63
CA ALA A 57 -0.86 -3.23 -11.01
C ALA A 57 -1.05 -3.48 -9.51
N ARG A 58 -0.16 -4.26 -8.93
CA ARG A 58 -0.02 -4.49 -7.50
C ARG A 58 1.45 -4.34 -7.13
N LEU A 59 1.73 -3.45 -6.17
CA LEU A 59 3.06 -3.18 -5.66
C LEU A 59 3.15 -3.69 -4.22
N GLY A 60 4.22 -4.39 -3.90
CA GLY A 60 4.45 -4.97 -2.59
C GLY A 60 4.81 -6.45 -2.68
N ASP A 61 5.41 -6.94 -1.61
CA ASP A 61 5.71 -8.35 -1.38
C ASP A 61 4.57 -8.98 -0.56
N ILE A 62 4.48 -10.30 -0.58
CA ILE A 62 3.54 -11.04 0.29
C ILE A 62 3.94 -10.92 1.77
N HIS A 63 5.20 -10.59 2.05
CA HIS A 63 5.73 -10.41 3.40
C HIS A 63 5.96 -8.93 3.70
N ALA A 64 5.52 -8.50 4.87
CA ALA A 64 5.85 -7.19 5.39
C ALA A 64 7.36 -7.07 5.67
N GLY A 65 7.94 -5.88 5.44
CA GLY A 65 9.34 -5.67 5.73
C GLY A 65 9.90 -4.36 5.18
N GLU A 66 11.21 -4.19 5.36
CA GLU A 66 11.96 -2.99 4.97
C GLU A 66 12.80 -3.19 3.70
N LYS A 67 12.79 -4.35 3.08
CA LYS A 67 13.51 -4.59 1.83
C LYS A 67 12.89 -3.80 0.68
N ALA A 68 13.65 -3.63 -0.39
CA ALA A 68 13.13 -3.00 -1.60
C ALA A 68 11.88 -3.77 -2.09
N GLY A 69 10.81 -3.03 -2.40
CA GLY A 69 9.53 -3.61 -2.83
C GLY A 69 8.64 -4.16 -1.71
N GLN A 70 9.06 -4.06 -0.45
CA GLN A 70 8.23 -4.45 0.70
C GLN A 70 7.57 -3.23 1.34
N PHE A 71 6.39 -3.44 1.90
CA PHE A 71 5.69 -2.50 2.77
C PHE A 71 5.48 -3.13 4.15
N ILE A 72 5.34 -2.28 5.16
CA ILE A 72 4.96 -2.70 6.51
C ILE A 72 3.48 -2.45 6.74
N ALA A 73 3.03 -1.24 6.47
CA ALA A 73 1.64 -0.84 6.68
C ALA A 73 1.29 0.44 5.90
N PRO A 74 1.07 0.37 4.60
CA PRO A 74 0.69 1.52 3.78
C PRO A 74 -0.56 2.21 4.33
N HIS A 75 -0.47 3.51 4.66
CA HIS A 75 -1.55 4.26 5.28
C HIS A 75 -1.85 5.58 4.59
N GLY A 76 -0.86 6.19 3.95
CA GLY A 76 -1.02 7.41 3.18
C GLY A 76 -0.37 7.29 1.81
N LEU A 77 -0.95 7.91 0.80
CA LEU A 77 -0.43 7.93 -0.57
C LEU A 77 -0.44 9.35 -1.14
N ALA A 78 0.60 9.65 -1.90
CA ALA A 78 0.65 10.83 -2.76
C ALA A 78 1.39 10.48 -4.05
N ILE A 79 1.00 11.10 -5.14
CA ILE A 79 1.62 10.92 -6.46
C ILE A 79 2.08 12.28 -6.95
N ASP A 80 3.35 12.40 -7.34
CA ASP A 80 3.84 13.65 -7.91
C ASP A 80 3.59 13.75 -9.43
N SER A 81 3.88 14.92 -10.02
CA SER A 81 3.65 15.20 -11.43
C SER A 81 4.45 14.29 -12.39
N ARG A 82 5.48 13.59 -11.90
CA ARG A 82 6.25 12.62 -12.67
C ARG A 82 5.65 11.21 -12.58
N GLY A 83 4.68 11.02 -11.68
CA GLY A 83 4.07 9.72 -11.40
C GLY A 83 4.82 8.90 -10.34
N ASP A 84 5.77 9.50 -9.62
CA ASP A 84 6.42 8.85 -8.49
C ASP A 84 5.43 8.74 -7.33
N ILE A 85 5.42 7.60 -6.66
CA ILE A 85 4.49 7.29 -5.58
C ILE A 85 5.20 7.48 -4.24
N TYR A 86 4.60 8.26 -3.35
CA TYR A 86 5.05 8.41 -1.97
C TYR A 86 4.09 7.62 -1.07
N VAL A 87 4.63 6.72 -0.26
CA VAL A 87 3.86 5.86 0.64
C VAL A 87 4.27 6.15 2.07
N GLY A 88 3.33 6.70 2.84
CA GLY A 88 3.45 6.83 4.28
C GLY A 88 2.95 5.56 4.97
N GLU A 89 3.70 5.08 5.96
CA GLU A 89 3.42 3.83 6.64
C GLU A 89 3.32 4.01 8.16
N VAL A 90 2.43 3.27 8.82
CA VAL A 90 2.31 3.24 10.29
C VAL A 90 3.19 2.14 10.88
N SER A 91 4.47 2.19 10.52
CA SER A 91 5.44 1.11 10.76
C SER A 91 5.74 0.87 12.23
N TRP A 92 5.81 1.93 13.04
CA TRP A 92 6.00 1.80 14.48
C TRP A 92 4.86 1.03 15.13
N THR A 93 3.63 1.45 14.90
CA THR A 93 2.44 0.87 15.53
C THR A 93 2.23 -0.60 15.12
N ILE A 94 2.48 -0.92 13.85
CA ILE A 94 2.18 -2.26 13.33
C ILE A 94 3.33 -3.25 13.60
N MET A 95 4.56 -2.78 13.60
CA MET A 95 5.72 -3.67 13.69
C MET A 95 6.80 -3.20 14.68
N GLY A 96 7.28 -1.96 14.56
CA GLY A 96 8.48 -1.52 15.25
C GLY A 96 8.42 -1.63 16.76
N GLN A 97 7.31 -1.25 17.38
CA GLN A 97 7.12 -1.35 18.83
C GLN A 97 7.09 -2.79 19.36
N HIS A 98 6.82 -3.76 18.51
CA HIS A 98 6.72 -5.18 18.86
C HIS A 98 8.03 -5.96 18.65
N LEU A 99 9.03 -5.32 18.07
CA LEU A 99 10.36 -5.92 17.92
C LEU A 99 11.06 -5.99 19.29
N LYS A 100 12.05 -6.86 19.40
CA LYS A 100 12.85 -7.04 20.62
C LYS A 100 14.34 -6.90 20.30
N PRO A 101 14.97 -5.75 20.66
CA PRO A 101 14.36 -4.55 21.25
C PRO A 101 13.47 -3.81 20.27
N PRO A 102 12.54 -2.98 20.74
CA PRO A 102 11.77 -2.09 19.86
C PRO A 102 12.70 -1.14 19.11
N ARG A 103 12.39 -0.87 17.86
CA ARG A 103 13.14 0.11 17.04
C ARG A 103 12.27 0.76 16.00
N GLU A 104 12.63 1.98 15.63
CA GLU A 104 12.03 2.66 14.49
C GLU A 104 12.29 1.90 13.18
N LEU A 105 11.26 1.87 12.34
CA LEU A 105 11.30 1.29 11.00
C LEU A 105 11.00 2.38 9.98
N ARG A 106 11.32 2.10 8.72
CA ARG A 106 10.98 3.00 7.63
C ARG A 106 9.47 3.31 7.64
N SER A 107 9.12 4.60 7.70
CA SER A 107 7.73 5.07 7.71
C SER A 107 7.36 5.88 6.49
N LEU A 108 8.30 6.16 5.60
CA LEU A 108 8.08 6.83 4.34
C LEU A 108 8.99 6.24 3.27
N GLN A 109 8.43 5.91 2.13
CA GLN A 109 9.22 5.54 0.96
C GLN A 109 8.68 6.18 -0.31
N LYS A 110 9.59 6.38 -1.24
CA LYS A 110 9.29 6.85 -2.58
C LYS A 110 9.54 5.74 -3.58
N LEU A 111 8.54 5.43 -4.38
CA LEU A 111 8.63 4.52 -5.51
C LEU A 111 8.75 5.36 -6.77
N LYS A 112 9.91 5.29 -7.41
CA LYS A 112 10.17 6.05 -8.63
C LYS A 112 9.52 5.35 -9.82
N LYS A 113 8.77 6.10 -10.61
CA LYS A 113 8.25 5.59 -11.87
C LYS A 113 9.41 5.43 -12.88
N LEU A 114 9.54 4.25 -13.43
CA LEU A 114 10.44 3.99 -14.56
C LEU A 114 9.68 4.19 -15.87
N ASN A 115 10.37 4.73 -16.83
CA ASN A 115 9.80 5.00 -18.16
C ASN A 115 9.62 3.69 -18.96
#